data_6aadee516be91a4a1e86fc614438be05
#
_entry.id   6aadee516be91a4a1e86fc614438be05
#
_cell.length_a   1.000
_cell.length_b   1.000
_cell.length_c   1.000
_cell.angle_alpha   90.00
_cell.angle_beta   90.00
_cell.angle_gamma   90.00
#
_symmetry.space_group_name_H-M   'P 1'
#
loop_
_entity.id
_entity.type
_entity.pdbx_description
1 polymer ?
#
loop_
_entity_poly.entity_id
_entity_poly.type
_entity_poly.pdbx_seq_one_letter_code
_entity_poly.pdbx_strand_id
1 'polypeptide(L)'
;MSCPVLNDRVPEWRIAPSPDNATKDRGIPGTESASAPSAPGRKPRLLAIDLVRVLAMVAMIQGHTLDALLQPSYQTSTWYTVWLFVRGFTAPAFLILSGFSFALVTVRRWDQHVVCSPAFWRRLRRFTFFVLLGYTMHFPVHRFADLRGLDADGWRAGLQVDILQTIGVTLIALQLIVLLTRTPRRFAVVSLALSAAIALGTAWTWAADWPARLPVPLAAYLNGATGSLFPLFPWSAYMLLGASLGTLYASSNRLSAPLLARRLSLLGLTLGAGGLSVLTLHGWGPVTNAGDNFWHTSAALFAARAGVILLVLGAALYLKELPAGATATVRTLAQESLLVYFLHICLLYGSIWNSGLREHWGSSFDLPHAAAVALLIIASMLIVALAWGRCKTAGKVPVFAVRALAVAAAAWSLS
;
A
#
# COMPACT_ATOMS: atom_id res chain seq x y z
N MET A 1 5.16 20.92 24.30
CA MET A 1 6.06 21.60 23.36
C MET A 1 5.18 22.47 22.46
N SER A 2 5.11 23.77 22.76
CA SER A 2 4.27 24.76 22.09
C SER A 2 4.92 25.16 20.77
N CYS A 3 4.15 25.14 19.67
CA CYS A 3 4.54 25.71 18.40
C CYS A 3 4.48 27.25 18.50
N PRO A 4 5.51 28.01 18.06
CA PRO A 4 5.40 29.46 17.98
C PRO A 4 4.48 29.87 16.82
N VAL A 5 3.53 30.75 17.13
CA VAL A 5 2.62 31.42 16.19
C VAL A 5 3.44 32.50 15.47
N LEU A 6 3.57 32.40 14.15
CA LEU A 6 4.16 33.43 13.29
C LEU A 6 3.06 34.32 12.73
N ASN A 7 3.24 35.60 13.02
CA ASN A 7 2.38 36.73 12.71
C ASN A 7 2.30 36.99 11.20
N ASP A 8 1.07 37.12 10.70
CA ASP A 8 0.75 37.44 9.30
C ASP A 8 1.13 38.86 8.93
N ARG A 9 2.02 39.01 7.94
CA ARG A 9 2.04 40.20 7.06
C ARG A 9 2.01 39.68 5.61
N VAL A 10 0.88 39.93 4.96
CA VAL A 10 0.66 39.72 3.52
C VAL A 10 1.29 40.85 2.75
N PRO A 11 2.19 40.63 1.78
CA PRO A 11 2.58 41.68 0.82
C PRO A 11 1.57 41.72 -0.34
N GLU A 12 1.01 42.91 -0.56
CA GLU A 12 0.19 43.25 -1.73
C GLU A 12 1.04 43.17 -3.01
N TRP A 13 0.63 42.34 -3.96
CA TRP A 13 1.17 42.33 -5.32
C TRP A 13 0.32 43.23 -6.21
N ARG A 14 0.91 44.37 -6.63
CA ARG A 14 0.33 45.28 -7.65
C ARG A 14 0.27 44.56 -8.98
N ILE A 15 -0.90 44.60 -9.59
CA ILE A 15 -1.17 44.22 -10.97
C ILE A 15 -0.62 45.32 -11.88
N ALA A 16 0.31 45.01 -12.75
CA ALA A 16 0.74 45.87 -13.84
C ALA A 16 -0.15 45.66 -15.07
N PRO A 17 -0.51 46.72 -15.83
CA PRO A 17 -1.42 46.61 -16.95
C PRO A 17 -0.74 46.05 -18.21
N SER A 18 -1.55 45.35 -19.02
CA SER A 18 -1.26 44.78 -20.34
C SER A 18 -1.07 45.92 -21.36
N PRO A 19 -0.11 45.86 -22.29
CA PRO A 19 -0.17 46.63 -23.51
C PRO A 19 -0.77 45.79 -24.65
N ASP A 20 -1.81 46.37 -25.24
CA ASP A 20 -2.42 45.98 -26.50
C ASP A 20 -1.57 46.36 -27.73
N ASN A 21 -1.74 45.50 -28.75
CA ASN A 21 -1.74 45.78 -30.19
C ASN A 21 -0.45 45.82 -31.04
N ALA A 22 -0.61 45.00 -32.03
CA ALA A 22 -0.29 45.18 -33.48
C ALA A 22 1.14 44.83 -33.95
N THR A 23 1.28 43.78 -34.73
CA THR A 23 1.40 43.80 -36.20
C THR A 23 1.82 42.45 -36.77
N LYS A 24 0.99 42.00 -37.70
CA LYS A 24 1.25 41.31 -38.98
C LYS A 24 2.54 40.50 -39.22
N ASP A 25 2.27 39.27 -39.58
CA ASP A 25 2.78 38.52 -40.74
C ASP A 25 4.29 38.51 -41.05
N ARG A 26 4.88 37.35 -40.85
CA ARG A 26 5.77 36.71 -41.87
C ARG A 26 6.00 35.22 -41.48
N GLY A 27 5.58 34.33 -42.38
CA GLY A 27 5.80 32.88 -42.25
C GLY A 27 7.28 32.55 -42.36
N ILE A 28 7.69 31.60 -41.53
CA ILE A 28 8.94 30.83 -41.67
C ILE A 28 8.61 29.35 -41.38
N PRO A 29 9.08 28.39 -42.21
CA PRO A 29 8.67 27.00 -42.10
C PRO A 29 9.48 26.24 -41.05
N GLY A 30 8.80 25.29 -40.41
CA GLY A 30 9.42 24.06 -39.88
C GLY A 30 10.47 24.23 -38.81
N THR A 31 10.05 24.29 -37.55
CA THR A 31 10.89 23.84 -36.43
C THR A 31 10.18 22.75 -35.68
N GLU A 32 10.78 21.56 -35.72
CA GLU A 32 10.46 20.42 -34.86
C GLU A 32 10.23 20.89 -33.44
N SER A 33 9.12 20.47 -32.88
CA SER A 33 8.78 20.66 -31.46
C SER A 33 9.83 19.98 -30.60
N ALA A 34 10.92 20.68 -30.34
CA ALA A 34 11.87 20.30 -29.31
C ALA A 34 11.14 20.33 -27.96
N SER A 35 10.94 19.18 -27.39
CA SER A 35 10.45 19.01 -26.01
C SER A 35 11.28 19.88 -25.07
N ALA A 36 10.64 20.81 -24.38
CA ALA A 36 11.29 21.70 -23.41
C ALA A 36 12.18 20.89 -22.46
N PRO A 37 13.43 21.30 -22.21
CA PRO A 37 14.34 20.60 -21.31
C PRO A 37 13.73 20.55 -19.92
N SER A 38 13.53 19.33 -19.40
CA SER A 38 13.08 19.12 -18.03
C SER A 38 14.03 19.80 -17.06
N ALA A 39 13.49 20.52 -16.08
CA ALA A 39 14.28 21.18 -15.04
C ALA A 39 15.33 20.23 -14.44
N PRO A 40 16.59 20.65 -14.28
CA PRO A 40 17.69 19.79 -13.85
C PRO A 40 17.41 19.25 -12.43
N GLY A 41 17.36 17.91 -12.27
CA GLY A 41 17.30 17.23 -10.98
C GLY A 41 16.06 16.40 -10.68
N ARG A 42 15.00 16.44 -11.49
CA ARG A 42 13.77 15.69 -11.19
C ARG A 42 13.83 14.28 -11.81
N LYS A 43 14.07 13.25 -10.97
CA LYS A 43 13.99 11.86 -11.45
C LYS A 43 12.60 11.53 -12.02
N PRO A 44 12.51 10.83 -13.16
CA PRO A 44 11.23 10.45 -13.75
C PRO A 44 10.46 9.48 -12.83
N ARG A 45 9.16 9.38 -13.06
CA ARG A 45 8.32 8.36 -12.41
C ARG A 45 8.73 6.99 -12.92
N LEU A 46 9.00 6.06 -12.00
CA LEU A 46 9.41 4.69 -12.35
C LEU A 46 8.18 3.86 -12.71
N LEU A 47 8.03 3.53 -13.98
CA LEU A 47 6.94 2.67 -14.49
C LEU A 47 6.96 1.29 -13.82
N ALA A 48 8.14 0.77 -13.49
CA ALA A 48 8.31 -0.50 -12.78
C ALA A 48 7.52 -0.59 -11.47
N ILE A 49 7.47 0.50 -10.69
CA ILE A 49 6.69 0.55 -9.44
C ILE A 49 5.20 0.42 -9.73
N ASP A 50 4.70 1.11 -10.75
CA ASP A 50 3.31 1.05 -11.14
C ASP A 50 2.94 -0.34 -11.67
N LEU A 51 3.81 -0.94 -12.48
CA LEU A 51 3.62 -2.29 -13.04
C LEU A 51 3.57 -3.36 -11.93
N VAL A 52 4.56 -3.38 -11.03
CA VAL A 52 4.60 -4.37 -9.93
C VAL A 52 3.40 -4.18 -9.00
N ARG A 53 2.92 -2.93 -8.80
CA ARG A 53 1.70 -2.65 -8.03
C ARG A 53 0.45 -3.22 -8.70
N VAL A 54 0.33 -3.11 -10.02
CA VAL A 54 -0.80 -3.69 -10.77
C VAL A 54 -0.76 -5.21 -10.72
N LEU A 55 0.41 -5.82 -10.89
CA LEU A 55 0.57 -7.28 -10.75
C LEU A 55 0.18 -7.77 -9.36
N ALA A 56 0.66 -7.09 -8.31
CA ALA A 56 0.28 -7.41 -6.93
C ALA A 56 -1.23 -7.23 -6.70
N MET A 57 -1.86 -6.21 -7.29
CA MET A 57 -3.30 -5.97 -7.20
C MET A 57 -4.11 -7.11 -7.86
N VAL A 58 -3.72 -7.57 -9.04
CA VAL A 58 -4.36 -8.71 -9.73
C VAL A 58 -4.20 -9.98 -8.90
N ALA A 59 -3.00 -10.26 -8.42
CA ALA A 59 -2.74 -11.42 -7.57
C ALA A 59 -3.53 -11.36 -6.25
N MET A 60 -3.72 -10.18 -5.69
CA MET A 60 -4.51 -9.98 -4.48
C MET A 60 -5.99 -10.31 -4.70
N ILE A 61 -6.59 -9.80 -5.77
CA ILE A 61 -8.00 -10.10 -6.10
C ILE A 61 -8.18 -11.61 -6.30
N GLN A 62 -7.29 -12.24 -7.07
CA GLN A 62 -7.30 -13.69 -7.29
C GLN A 62 -7.19 -14.44 -5.96
N GLY A 63 -6.26 -14.05 -5.10
CA GLY A 63 -6.05 -14.66 -3.81
C GLY A 63 -7.27 -14.60 -2.91
N HIS A 64 -7.87 -13.43 -2.74
CA HIS A 64 -9.07 -13.25 -1.93
C HIS A 64 -10.29 -13.98 -2.48
N THR A 65 -10.42 -14.05 -3.82
CA THR A 65 -11.53 -14.77 -4.44
C THR A 65 -11.45 -16.28 -4.16
N LEU A 66 -10.26 -16.88 -4.32
CA LEU A 66 -10.07 -18.30 -3.99
C LEU A 66 -10.26 -18.57 -2.50
N ASP A 67 -9.79 -17.70 -1.62
CA ASP A 67 -10.04 -17.85 -0.18
C ASP A 67 -11.52 -17.80 0.19
N ALA A 68 -12.27 -16.93 -0.48
CA ALA A 68 -13.67 -16.75 -0.17
C ALA A 68 -14.55 -17.91 -0.68
N LEU A 69 -14.23 -18.47 -1.84
CA LEU A 69 -15.15 -19.31 -2.61
C LEU A 69 -14.67 -20.75 -2.85
N LEU A 70 -13.37 -21.04 -2.76
CA LEU A 70 -12.82 -22.38 -3.06
C LEU A 70 -13.18 -23.40 -1.98
N GLN A 71 -13.61 -24.58 -2.38
CA GLN A 71 -13.96 -25.70 -1.49
C GLN A 71 -12.79 -26.11 -0.60
N PRO A 72 -13.04 -26.43 0.68
CA PRO A 72 -12.00 -26.89 1.62
C PRO A 72 -11.24 -28.14 1.18
N SER A 73 -11.86 -29.01 0.36
CA SER A 73 -11.23 -30.22 -0.18
C SER A 73 -9.95 -29.95 -0.98
N TYR A 74 -9.82 -28.76 -1.60
CA TYR A 74 -8.60 -28.37 -2.30
C TYR A 74 -7.47 -27.93 -1.37
N GLN A 75 -7.77 -27.57 -0.13
CA GLN A 75 -6.78 -27.02 0.82
C GLN A 75 -5.76 -28.05 1.30
N THR A 76 -6.04 -29.35 1.13
CA THR A 76 -5.12 -30.44 1.48
C THR A 76 -4.13 -30.79 0.36
N SER A 77 -4.25 -30.15 -0.81
CA SER A 77 -3.43 -30.46 -1.97
C SER A 77 -2.08 -29.73 -1.96
N THR A 78 -1.06 -30.36 -2.53
CA THR A 78 0.29 -29.76 -2.64
C THR A 78 0.28 -28.45 -3.42
N TRP A 79 -0.50 -28.36 -4.52
CA TRP A 79 -0.60 -27.11 -5.30
C TRP A 79 -1.16 -25.94 -4.48
N TYR A 80 -2.10 -26.22 -3.56
CA TYR A 80 -2.66 -25.19 -2.69
C TYR A 80 -1.60 -24.65 -1.71
N THR A 81 -0.75 -25.51 -1.17
CA THR A 81 0.37 -25.10 -0.33
C THR A 81 1.35 -24.20 -1.10
N VAL A 82 1.70 -24.57 -2.34
CA VAL A 82 2.55 -23.76 -3.21
C VAL A 82 1.86 -22.42 -3.54
N TRP A 83 0.56 -22.45 -3.84
CA TRP A 83 -0.21 -21.25 -4.11
C TRP A 83 -0.27 -20.31 -2.89
N LEU A 84 -0.49 -20.83 -1.68
CA LEU A 84 -0.46 -20.04 -0.44
C LEU A 84 0.89 -19.34 -0.25
N PHE A 85 1.98 -20.06 -0.53
CA PHE A 85 3.32 -19.47 -0.48
C PHE A 85 3.47 -18.30 -1.47
N VAL A 86 3.09 -18.51 -2.74
CA VAL A 86 3.15 -17.47 -3.80
C VAL A 86 2.23 -16.30 -3.46
N ARG A 87 1.00 -16.55 -3.02
CA ARG A 87 0.07 -15.53 -2.56
C ARG A 87 0.65 -14.68 -1.43
N GLY A 88 1.43 -15.29 -0.56
CA GLY A 88 2.12 -14.61 0.55
C GLY A 88 3.06 -13.48 0.15
N PHE A 89 3.35 -13.26 -1.13
CA PHE A 89 4.14 -12.14 -1.63
C PHE A 89 3.34 -10.86 -1.88
N THR A 90 2.01 -10.93 -2.01
CA THR A 90 1.19 -9.79 -2.44
C THR A 90 1.21 -8.63 -1.45
N ALA A 91 0.92 -8.87 -0.17
CA ALA A 91 0.92 -7.84 0.87
C ALA A 91 2.33 -7.23 1.08
N PRO A 92 3.42 -8.01 1.22
CA PRO A 92 4.78 -7.48 1.25
C PRO A 92 5.12 -6.60 0.04
N ALA A 93 4.68 -6.97 -1.19
CA ALA A 93 4.89 -6.16 -2.37
C ALA A 93 4.22 -4.78 -2.25
N PHE A 94 2.93 -4.74 -1.87
CA PHE A 94 2.23 -3.47 -1.64
C PHE A 94 2.92 -2.61 -0.58
N LEU A 95 3.37 -3.21 0.52
CA LEU A 95 4.01 -2.50 1.61
C LEU A 95 5.37 -1.92 1.20
N ILE A 96 6.24 -2.71 0.55
CA ILE A 96 7.54 -2.24 0.03
C ILE A 96 7.32 -1.10 -0.97
N LEU A 97 6.40 -1.26 -1.94
CA LEU A 97 6.12 -0.25 -2.95
C LEU A 97 5.48 1.01 -2.35
N SER A 98 4.69 0.89 -1.28
CA SER A 98 4.10 2.03 -0.58
C SER A 98 5.16 2.84 0.15
N GLY A 99 6.07 2.19 0.88
CA GLY A 99 7.21 2.84 1.52
C GLY A 99 8.15 3.50 0.51
N PHE A 100 8.47 2.81 -0.58
CA PHE A 100 9.31 3.34 -1.65
C PHE A 100 8.67 4.60 -2.28
N SER A 101 7.38 4.53 -2.60
CA SER A 101 6.63 5.67 -3.17
C SER A 101 6.52 6.84 -2.20
N PHE A 102 6.31 6.58 -0.89
CA PHE A 102 6.35 7.60 0.15
C PHE A 102 7.68 8.35 0.12
N ALA A 103 8.80 7.62 0.09
CA ALA A 103 10.13 8.20 0.07
C ALA A 103 10.38 9.06 -1.17
N LEU A 104 10.01 8.58 -2.38
CA LEU A 104 10.16 9.34 -3.63
C LEU A 104 9.46 10.72 -3.57
N VAL A 105 8.25 10.75 -3.02
CA VAL A 105 7.47 11.99 -2.90
C VAL A 105 8.03 12.88 -1.79
N THR A 106 8.48 12.29 -0.68
CA THR A 106 8.99 13.01 0.48
C THR A 106 10.31 13.70 0.18
N VAL A 107 11.27 12.98 -0.42
CA VAL A 107 12.59 13.54 -0.74
C VAL A 107 12.50 14.71 -1.72
N ARG A 108 11.55 14.68 -2.67
CA ARG A 108 11.33 15.79 -3.61
C ARG A 108 10.88 17.11 -2.98
N ARG A 109 10.27 17.04 -1.80
CA ARG A 109 9.73 18.18 -1.05
C ARG A 109 10.13 18.11 0.41
N TRP A 110 11.39 17.70 0.65
CA TRP A 110 11.90 17.41 1.97
C TRP A 110 11.63 18.54 2.97
N ASP A 111 11.96 19.76 2.57
CA ASP A 111 11.82 20.96 3.44
C ASP A 111 10.39 21.20 3.91
N GLN A 112 9.39 20.81 3.12
CA GLN A 112 7.98 20.90 3.49
C GLN A 112 7.53 19.83 4.49
N HIS A 113 8.29 18.74 4.63
CA HIS A 113 7.92 17.60 5.45
C HIS A 113 8.72 17.45 6.73
N VAL A 114 9.81 18.21 6.89
CA VAL A 114 10.62 18.26 8.13
C VAL A 114 10.08 19.28 9.14
N VAL A 115 9.02 19.98 8.80
CA VAL A 115 8.32 20.96 9.64
C VAL A 115 6.82 20.69 9.61
N CYS A 116 6.09 21.19 10.61
CA CYS A 116 4.62 21.05 10.70
C CYS A 116 3.90 21.98 9.68
N SER A 117 4.27 21.89 8.41
CA SER A 117 3.69 22.68 7.32
C SER A 117 2.26 22.29 6.98
N PRO A 118 1.50 23.08 6.21
CA PRO A 118 0.20 22.66 5.67
C PRO A 118 0.27 21.38 4.83
N ALA A 119 1.43 21.10 4.19
CA ALA A 119 1.66 19.85 3.45
C ALA A 119 1.78 18.64 4.39
N PHE A 120 2.43 18.82 5.54
CA PHE A 120 2.51 17.82 6.60
C PHE A 120 1.10 17.45 7.10
N TRP A 121 0.28 18.41 7.48
CA TRP A 121 -1.06 18.16 8.02
C TRP A 121 -2.02 17.55 6.99
N ARG A 122 -1.97 17.98 5.71
CA ARG A 122 -2.74 17.34 4.63
C ARG A 122 -2.37 15.87 4.47
N ARG A 123 -1.08 15.55 4.60
CA ARG A 123 -0.58 14.18 4.51
C ARG A 123 -1.03 13.35 5.71
N LEU A 124 -0.91 13.88 6.91
CA LEU A 124 -1.33 13.21 8.14
C LEU A 124 -2.83 12.86 8.09
N ARG A 125 -3.68 13.82 7.71
CA ARG A 125 -5.13 13.56 7.51
C ARG A 125 -5.39 12.44 6.51
N ARG A 126 -4.62 12.36 5.43
CA ARG A 126 -4.75 11.28 4.45
C ARG A 126 -4.36 9.92 5.02
N PHE A 127 -3.34 9.87 5.85
CA PHE A 127 -2.89 8.62 6.48
C PHE A 127 -3.88 8.16 7.57
N THR A 128 -4.40 9.10 8.37
CA THR A 128 -5.49 8.82 9.32
C THR A 128 -6.74 8.31 8.60
N PHE A 129 -7.06 8.85 7.41
CA PHE A 129 -8.16 8.34 6.60
C PHE A 129 -7.99 6.85 6.23
N PHE A 130 -6.77 6.37 5.96
CA PHE A 130 -6.56 4.93 5.72
C PHE A 130 -6.85 4.09 6.96
N VAL A 131 -6.45 4.55 8.14
CA VAL A 131 -6.75 3.88 9.40
C VAL A 131 -8.26 3.79 9.62
N LEU A 132 -8.96 4.92 9.48
CA LEU A 132 -10.42 4.98 9.65
C LEU A 132 -11.14 4.12 8.61
N LEU A 133 -10.72 4.17 7.34
CA LEU A 133 -11.29 3.35 6.27
C LEU A 133 -11.13 1.86 6.56
N GLY A 134 -9.97 1.44 7.11
CA GLY A 134 -9.76 0.06 7.52
C GLY A 134 -10.75 -0.40 8.60
N TYR A 135 -11.02 0.43 9.61
CA TYR A 135 -12.01 0.10 10.63
C TYR A 135 -13.45 0.07 10.09
N THR A 136 -13.80 0.88 9.08
CA THR A 136 -15.14 0.79 8.47
C THR A 136 -15.37 -0.51 7.70
N MET A 137 -14.32 -1.16 7.22
CA MET A 137 -14.44 -2.45 6.52
C MET A 137 -14.74 -3.62 7.47
N HIS A 138 -14.29 -3.53 8.71
CA HIS A 138 -14.50 -4.54 9.75
C HIS A 138 -15.47 -4.05 10.82
N PHE A 139 -16.34 -3.09 10.48
CA PHE A 139 -17.31 -2.56 11.44
C PHE A 139 -18.26 -3.68 11.88
N PRO A 140 -18.37 -3.98 13.20
CA PRO A 140 -18.92 -5.24 13.67
C PRO A 140 -20.44 -5.32 13.64
N VAL A 141 -21.13 -4.24 13.30
CA VAL A 141 -22.60 -4.16 13.28
C VAL A 141 -23.10 -3.38 12.07
N HIS A 142 -24.35 -3.65 11.68
CA HIS A 142 -25.01 -2.92 10.59
C HIS A 142 -25.73 -1.65 11.04
N ARG A 143 -26.02 -1.51 12.36
CA ARG A 143 -26.67 -0.33 12.95
C ARG A 143 -25.92 0.14 14.18
N PHE A 144 -25.81 1.44 14.38
CA PHE A 144 -25.15 2.00 15.56
C PHE A 144 -25.81 1.59 16.88
N ALA A 145 -27.12 1.35 16.88
CA ALA A 145 -27.84 0.89 18.07
C ALA A 145 -27.32 -0.45 18.60
N ASP A 146 -26.88 -1.34 17.70
CA ASP A 146 -26.41 -2.69 18.01
C ASP A 146 -25.02 -2.68 18.69
N LEU A 147 -24.27 -1.56 18.61
CA LEU A 147 -23.00 -1.39 19.34
C LEU A 147 -23.14 -1.58 20.84
N ARG A 148 -24.30 -1.24 21.42
CA ARG A 148 -24.57 -1.40 22.87
C ARG A 148 -24.69 -2.86 23.30
N GLY A 149 -25.02 -3.74 22.37
CA GLY A 149 -25.18 -5.19 22.61
C GLY A 149 -23.94 -6.01 22.24
N LEU A 150 -22.85 -5.38 21.77
CA LEU A 150 -21.64 -6.10 21.42
C LEU A 150 -20.96 -6.69 22.67
N ASP A 151 -20.68 -7.98 22.60
CA ASP A 151 -19.83 -8.68 23.55
C ASP A 151 -18.33 -8.40 23.29
N ALA A 152 -17.48 -8.99 24.10
CA ALA A 152 -16.02 -8.82 23.99
C ALA A 152 -15.47 -9.33 22.65
N ASP A 153 -16.06 -10.35 22.06
CA ASP A 153 -15.60 -10.93 20.80
C ASP A 153 -16.05 -10.08 19.60
N GLY A 154 -17.23 -9.50 19.64
CA GLY A 154 -17.68 -8.50 18.67
C GLY A 154 -16.77 -7.26 18.66
N TRP A 155 -16.37 -6.76 19.83
CA TRP A 155 -15.40 -5.67 19.92
C TRP A 155 -14.01 -6.07 19.42
N ARG A 156 -13.54 -7.28 19.69
CA ARG A 156 -12.27 -7.79 19.12
C ARG A 156 -12.32 -7.85 17.62
N ALA A 157 -13.41 -8.37 17.05
CA ALA A 157 -13.59 -8.45 15.59
C ALA A 157 -13.58 -7.06 14.94
N GLY A 158 -14.28 -6.07 15.53
CA GLY A 158 -14.32 -4.69 15.03
C GLY A 158 -13.01 -3.92 15.17
N LEU A 159 -12.17 -4.29 16.15
CA LEU A 159 -10.90 -3.63 16.45
C LEU A 159 -9.69 -4.36 15.86
N GLN A 160 -9.89 -5.45 15.12
CA GLN A 160 -8.80 -6.15 14.45
C GLN A 160 -8.09 -5.24 13.44
N VAL A 161 -6.78 -5.42 13.32
CA VAL A 161 -5.94 -4.64 12.40
C VAL A 161 -5.76 -5.37 11.10
N ASP A 162 -6.20 -4.74 10.01
CA ASP A 162 -5.98 -5.19 8.64
C ASP A 162 -4.93 -4.30 7.94
N ILE A 163 -4.67 -4.57 6.67
CA ILE A 163 -3.60 -3.94 5.88
C ILE A 163 -3.73 -2.41 5.79
N LEU A 164 -4.96 -1.85 5.73
CA LEU A 164 -5.16 -0.40 5.65
C LEU A 164 -4.76 0.33 6.92
N GLN A 165 -5.11 -0.21 8.10
CA GLN A 165 -4.68 0.34 9.38
C GLN A 165 -3.15 0.29 9.49
N THR A 166 -2.55 -0.85 9.12
CA THR A 166 -1.08 -1.01 9.14
C THR A 166 -0.39 -0.04 8.19
N ILE A 167 -0.88 0.14 6.96
CA ILE A 167 -0.36 1.13 6.02
C ILE A 167 -0.50 2.54 6.63
N GLY A 168 -1.68 2.90 7.14
CA GLY A 168 -1.94 4.22 7.70
C GLY A 168 -1.03 4.56 8.87
N VAL A 169 -0.95 3.67 9.87
CA VAL A 169 -0.11 3.85 11.06
C VAL A 169 1.37 3.89 10.69
N THR A 170 1.83 3.00 9.81
CA THR A 170 3.24 3.00 9.37
C THR A 170 3.59 4.26 8.58
N LEU A 171 2.68 4.80 7.74
CA LEU A 171 2.89 6.07 7.04
C LEU A 171 2.94 7.27 8.01
N ILE A 172 2.14 7.25 9.08
CA ILE A 172 2.21 8.24 10.17
C ILE A 172 3.57 8.13 10.86
N ALA A 173 4.00 6.92 11.22
CA ALA A 173 5.31 6.69 11.84
C ALA A 173 6.46 7.15 10.92
N LEU A 174 6.44 6.83 9.64
CA LEU A 174 7.41 7.31 8.65
C LEU A 174 7.44 8.85 8.58
N GLN A 175 6.28 9.50 8.61
CA GLN A 175 6.21 10.97 8.61
C GLN A 175 6.80 11.57 9.90
N LEU A 176 6.60 10.92 11.06
CA LEU A 176 7.24 11.32 12.32
C LEU A 176 8.75 11.10 12.30
N ILE A 177 9.23 9.99 11.72
CA ILE A 177 10.66 9.72 11.53
C ILE A 177 11.29 10.81 10.65
N VAL A 178 10.60 11.30 9.60
CA VAL A 178 11.09 12.44 8.78
C VAL A 178 11.30 13.68 9.65
N LEU A 179 10.33 14.04 10.52
CA LEU A 179 10.45 15.17 11.45
C LEU A 179 11.64 15.03 12.40
N LEU A 180 11.85 13.83 12.95
CA LEU A 180 12.88 13.56 13.95
C LEU A 180 14.28 13.52 13.33
N THR A 181 14.44 12.90 12.18
CA THR A 181 15.74 12.68 11.53
C THR A 181 16.25 13.89 10.77
N ARG A 182 15.36 14.74 10.28
CA ARG A 182 15.61 16.01 9.58
C ARG A 182 16.49 15.94 8.32
N THR A 183 17.09 14.80 8.01
CA THR A 183 17.91 14.60 6.80
C THR A 183 17.54 13.29 6.11
N PRO A 184 17.53 13.24 4.75
CA PRO A 184 17.20 12.03 4.01
C PRO A 184 18.11 10.84 4.37
N ARG A 185 19.40 11.08 4.58
CA ARG A 185 20.35 10.01 4.94
C ARG A 185 20.03 9.38 6.30
N ARG A 186 19.77 10.20 7.34
CA ARG A 186 19.37 9.69 8.66
C ARG A 186 18.05 8.96 8.60
N PHE A 187 17.09 9.51 7.87
CA PHE A 187 15.80 8.86 7.64
C PHE A 187 15.95 7.46 7.01
N ALA A 188 16.79 7.33 5.96
CA ALA A 188 17.02 6.02 5.32
C ALA A 188 17.66 5.02 6.31
N VAL A 189 18.67 5.44 7.08
CA VAL A 189 19.34 4.58 8.06
C VAL A 189 18.39 4.16 9.18
N VAL A 190 17.63 5.10 9.76
CA VAL A 190 16.67 4.81 10.84
C VAL A 190 15.56 3.90 10.33
N SER A 191 15.02 4.14 9.13
CA SER A 191 14.00 3.27 8.54
C SER A 191 14.52 1.85 8.29
N LEU A 192 15.76 1.70 7.84
CA LEU A 192 16.37 0.39 7.64
C LEU A 192 16.61 -0.33 8.98
N ALA A 193 17.16 0.38 9.98
CA ALA A 193 17.39 -0.17 11.31
C ALA A 193 16.08 -0.63 11.98
N LEU A 194 15.02 0.18 11.89
CA LEU A 194 13.69 -0.18 12.40
C LEU A 194 13.10 -1.37 11.63
N SER A 195 13.27 -1.42 10.30
CA SER A 195 12.84 -2.59 9.50
C SER A 195 13.51 -3.86 10.01
N ALA A 196 14.83 -3.85 10.19
CA ALA A 196 15.57 -5.01 10.71
C ALA A 196 15.15 -5.35 12.14
N ALA A 197 15.03 -4.35 13.02
CA ALA A 197 14.64 -4.56 14.41
C ALA A 197 13.23 -5.18 14.52
N ILE A 198 12.26 -4.70 13.73
CA ILE A 198 10.91 -5.25 13.71
C ILE A 198 10.92 -6.67 13.15
N ALA A 199 11.61 -6.92 12.02
CA ALA A 199 11.66 -8.25 11.42
C ALA A 199 12.28 -9.28 12.38
N LEU A 200 13.38 -8.95 13.04
CA LEU A 200 14.04 -9.81 14.01
C LEU A 200 13.25 -9.93 15.33
N GLY A 201 12.63 -8.84 15.79
CA GLY A 201 11.86 -8.79 17.03
C GLY A 201 10.46 -9.42 16.94
N THR A 202 10.01 -9.78 15.75
CA THR A 202 8.64 -10.28 15.56
C THR A 202 8.35 -11.53 16.36
N ALA A 203 9.27 -12.50 16.42
CA ALA A 203 9.07 -13.75 17.17
C ALA A 203 8.78 -13.47 18.66
N TRP A 204 9.56 -12.58 19.28
CA TRP A 204 9.35 -12.20 20.70
C TRP A 204 8.03 -11.44 20.89
N THR A 205 7.69 -10.55 19.95
CA THR A 205 6.44 -9.78 20.01
C THR A 205 5.23 -10.70 19.90
N TRP A 206 5.31 -11.74 19.07
CA TRP A 206 4.20 -12.69 18.89
C TRP A 206 4.09 -13.72 20.02
N ALA A 207 5.18 -14.00 20.74
CA ALA A 207 5.18 -14.87 21.90
C ALA A 207 4.55 -14.22 23.16
N ALA A 208 4.40 -12.88 23.16
CA ALA A 208 3.88 -12.16 24.33
C ALA A 208 2.35 -12.08 24.30
N ASP A 209 1.71 -12.27 25.44
CA ASP A 209 0.27 -12.04 25.65
C ASP A 209 0.01 -10.53 25.84
N TRP A 210 -0.19 -9.83 24.74
CA TRP A 210 -0.47 -8.40 24.75
C TRP A 210 -1.88 -8.06 25.25
N PRO A 211 -2.94 -8.84 24.94
CA PRO A 211 -4.27 -8.59 25.48
C PRO A 211 -4.36 -8.58 27.01
N ALA A 212 -3.48 -9.35 27.69
CA ALA A 212 -3.40 -9.33 29.16
C ALA A 212 -2.68 -8.07 29.69
N ARG A 213 -1.93 -7.34 28.84
CA ARG A 213 -1.06 -6.21 29.25
C ARG A 213 -1.54 -4.87 28.75
N LEU A 214 -2.28 -4.84 27.67
CA LEU A 214 -2.70 -3.63 26.97
C LEU A 214 -4.18 -3.69 26.57
N PRO A 215 -4.87 -2.54 26.47
CA PRO A 215 -6.18 -2.48 25.87
C PRO A 215 -6.20 -3.07 24.45
N VAL A 216 -7.28 -3.77 24.10
CA VAL A 216 -7.45 -4.45 22.80
C VAL A 216 -7.07 -3.59 21.60
N PRO A 217 -7.46 -2.29 21.50
CA PRO A 217 -7.09 -1.45 20.36
C PRO A 217 -5.58 -1.27 20.18
N LEU A 218 -4.79 -1.38 21.23
CA LEU A 218 -3.31 -1.29 21.17
C LEU A 218 -2.68 -2.67 20.96
N ALA A 219 -3.16 -3.70 21.67
CA ALA A 219 -2.71 -5.08 21.53
C ALA A 219 -2.86 -5.58 20.09
N ALA A 220 -3.95 -5.21 19.41
CA ALA A 220 -4.25 -5.56 18.03
C ALA A 220 -3.18 -5.13 17.01
N TYR A 221 -2.41 -4.09 17.32
CA TYR A 221 -1.31 -3.65 16.45
C TYR A 221 -0.02 -4.43 16.64
N LEU A 222 0.11 -5.25 17.68
CA LEU A 222 1.37 -5.90 18.03
C LEU A 222 1.46 -7.34 17.49
N ASN A 223 0.41 -8.12 17.64
CA ASN A 223 0.35 -9.50 17.13
C ASN A 223 -1.07 -9.94 16.76
N GLY A 224 -1.23 -11.21 16.36
CA GLY A 224 -2.51 -11.77 15.94
C GLY A 224 -3.41 -12.28 17.07
N ALA A 225 -3.05 -12.12 18.35
CA ALA A 225 -3.80 -12.68 19.49
C ALA A 225 -5.23 -12.12 19.62
N THR A 226 -5.50 -10.95 19.05
CA THR A 226 -6.83 -10.32 18.98
C THR A 226 -7.61 -10.60 17.69
N GLY A 227 -7.09 -11.48 16.80
CA GLY A 227 -7.66 -11.74 15.48
C GLY A 227 -7.10 -10.85 14.36
N SER A 228 -6.15 -9.95 14.65
CA SER A 228 -5.54 -9.07 13.66
C SER A 228 -4.80 -9.83 12.57
N LEU A 229 -5.12 -9.53 11.31
CA LEU A 229 -4.52 -10.16 10.13
C LEU A 229 -3.18 -9.53 9.74
N PHE A 230 -3.03 -8.22 9.97
CA PHE A 230 -1.85 -7.43 9.58
C PHE A 230 -1.34 -6.54 10.71
N PRO A 231 -0.96 -7.10 11.89
CA PRO A 231 -0.33 -6.29 12.94
C PRO A 231 0.98 -5.68 12.46
N LEU A 232 1.50 -4.66 13.14
CA LEU A 232 2.72 -3.96 12.72
C LEU A 232 3.95 -4.88 12.62
N PHE A 233 3.98 -5.95 13.40
CA PHE A 233 5.02 -6.98 13.37
C PHE A 233 4.55 -8.21 12.58
N PRO A 234 5.20 -8.58 11.46
CA PRO A 234 6.36 -7.95 10.77
C PRO A 234 6.00 -6.94 9.69
N TRP A 235 4.70 -6.65 9.46
CA TRP A 235 4.22 -6.02 8.24
C TRP A 235 4.77 -4.62 7.99
N SER A 236 4.93 -3.80 9.04
CA SER A 236 5.55 -2.47 8.93
C SER A 236 7.01 -2.52 8.49
N ALA A 237 7.74 -3.62 8.77
CA ALA A 237 9.13 -3.77 8.36
C ALA A 237 9.30 -3.73 6.83
N TYR A 238 8.38 -4.31 6.07
CA TYR A 238 8.41 -4.25 4.60
C TYR A 238 8.28 -2.81 4.10
N MET A 239 7.41 -2.01 4.71
CA MET A 239 7.22 -0.62 4.31
C MET A 239 8.42 0.26 4.68
N LEU A 240 9.00 0.04 5.86
CA LEU A 240 10.22 0.72 6.31
C LEU A 240 11.41 0.40 5.41
N LEU A 241 11.57 -0.87 4.98
CA LEU A 241 12.57 -1.27 3.99
C LEU A 241 12.36 -0.52 2.67
N GLY A 242 11.13 -0.51 2.16
CA GLY A 242 10.79 0.24 0.96
C GLY A 242 11.09 1.73 1.06
N ALA A 243 10.78 2.35 2.21
CA ALA A 243 11.06 3.76 2.46
C ALA A 243 12.57 4.07 2.49
N SER A 244 13.38 3.20 3.11
CA SER A 244 14.84 3.31 3.09
C SER A 244 15.38 3.26 1.66
N LEU A 245 15.04 2.22 0.89
CA LEU A 245 15.51 2.03 -0.48
C LEU A 245 15.06 3.17 -1.41
N GLY A 246 13.82 3.61 -1.29
CA GLY A 246 13.27 4.74 -2.05
C GLY A 246 14.00 6.05 -1.73
N THR A 247 14.36 6.27 -0.48
CA THR A 247 15.14 7.45 -0.06
C THR A 247 16.54 7.43 -0.63
N LEU A 248 17.25 6.30 -0.55
CA LEU A 248 18.59 6.15 -1.13
C LEU A 248 18.59 6.42 -2.64
N TYR A 249 17.56 5.93 -3.34
CA TYR A 249 17.39 6.23 -4.76
C TYR A 249 17.09 7.72 -5.02
N ALA A 250 16.14 8.30 -4.30
CA ALA A 250 15.69 9.67 -4.54
C ALA A 250 16.75 10.73 -4.20
N SER A 251 17.59 10.45 -3.18
CA SER A 251 18.63 11.37 -2.70
C SER A 251 19.92 11.31 -3.50
N SER A 252 20.13 10.27 -4.34
CA SER A 252 21.38 10.08 -5.07
C SER A 252 21.26 10.52 -6.52
N ASN A 253 22.01 11.54 -6.93
CA ASN A 253 22.11 11.95 -8.32
C ASN A 253 22.87 10.92 -9.19
N ARG A 254 23.71 10.08 -8.56
CA ARG A 254 24.53 9.07 -9.24
C ARG A 254 23.78 7.75 -9.49
N LEU A 255 22.64 7.53 -8.85
CA LEU A 255 21.88 6.30 -8.95
C LEU A 255 20.90 6.39 -10.14
N SER A 256 21.32 5.90 -11.31
CA SER A 256 20.45 5.74 -12.48
C SER A 256 19.49 4.56 -12.32
N ALA A 257 18.45 4.48 -13.15
CA ALA A 257 17.49 3.37 -13.11
C ALA A 257 18.15 1.99 -13.36
N PRO A 258 19.07 1.82 -14.33
CA PRO A 258 19.78 0.54 -14.50
C PRO A 258 20.66 0.16 -13.30
N LEU A 259 21.33 1.15 -12.68
CA LEU A 259 22.14 0.89 -11.49
C LEU A 259 21.26 0.53 -10.29
N LEU A 260 20.09 1.18 -10.15
CA LEU A 260 19.08 0.79 -9.17
C LEU A 260 18.61 -0.65 -9.42
N ALA A 261 18.26 -0.99 -10.66
CA ALA A 261 17.84 -2.33 -11.04
C ALA A 261 18.87 -3.39 -10.59
N ARG A 262 20.15 -3.19 -10.96
CA ARG A 262 21.25 -4.08 -10.56
C ARG A 262 21.36 -4.22 -9.04
N ARG A 263 21.31 -3.10 -8.30
CA ARG A 263 21.44 -3.11 -6.83
C ARG A 263 20.25 -3.81 -6.16
N LEU A 264 19.01 -3.57 -6.63
CA LEU A 264 17.84 -4.24 -6.11
C LEU A 264 17.88 -5.74 -6.44
N SER A 265 18.32 -6.13 -7.64
CA SER A 265 18.47 -7.55 -8.00
C SER A 265 19.54 -8.25 -7.13
N LEU A 266 20.69 -7.62 -6.92
CA LEU A 266 21.73 -8.19 -6.03
C LEU A 266 21.25 -8.29 -4.58
N LEU A 267 20.66 -7.24 -4.03
CA LEU A 267 20.08 -7.27 -2.68
C LEU A 267 18.94 -8.28 -2.58
N GLY A 268 18.11 -8.36 -3.61
CA GLY A 268 17.04 -9.33 -3.71
C GLY A 268 17.54 -10.77 -3.73
N LEU A 269 18.59 -11.03 -4.50
CA LEU A 269 19.23 -12.35 -4.54
C LEU A 269 19.85 -12.72 -3.20
N THR A 270 20.59 -11.81 -2.56
CA THR A 270 21.20 -12.09 -1.24
C THR A 270 20.17 -12.33 -0.16
N LEU A 271 19.15 -11.51 -0.05
CA LEU A 271 18.06 -11.70 0.93
C LEU A 271 17.21 -12.93 0.61
N GLY A 272 16.88 -13.13 -0.66
CA GLY A 272 16.08 -14.27 -1.10
C GLY A 272 16.79 -15.61 -0.90
N ALA A 273 18.01 -15.72 -1.42
CA ALA A 273 18.82 -16.93 -1.26
C ALA A 273 19.17 -17.18 0.22
N GLY A 274 19.59 -16.13 0.96
CA GLY A 274 19.89 -16.25 2.39
C GLY A 274 18.68 -16.69 3.20
N GLY A 275 17.51 -16.07 2.98
CA GLY A 275 16.27 -16.46 3.65
C GLY A 275 15.87 -17.90 3.33
N LEU A 276 15.87 -18.28 2.04
CA LEU A 276 15.55 -19.65 1.61
C LEU A 276 16.56 -20.67 2.16
N SER A 277 17.87 -20.36 2.17
CA SER A 277 18.88 -21.26 2.75
C SER A 277 18.64 -21.50 4.23
N VAL A 278 18.32 -20.46 5.01
CA VAL A 278 17.98 -20.63 6.42
C VAL A 278 16.72 -21.48 6.58
N LEU A 279 15.69 -21.27 5.76
CA LEU A 279 14.47 -22.08 5.79
C LEU A 279 14.70 -23.54 5.43
N THR A 280 15.61 -23.83 4.49
CA THR A 280 15.91 -25.22 4.09
C THR A 280 16.80 -25.93 5.10
N LEU A 281 17.78 -25.24 5.71
CA LEU A 281 18.71 -25.82 6.68
C LEU A 281 18.07 -26.07 8.06
N HIS A 282 17.16 -25.21 8.50
CA HIS A 282 16.48 -25.34 9.80
C HIS A 282 15.12 -26.04 9.71
N GLY A 283 14.80 -26.58 8.54
CA GLY A 283 13.48 -27.08 8.21
C GLY A 283 12.50 -25.94 7.88
N TRP A 284 11.55 -26.22 7.00
CA TRP A 284 10.42 -25.29 6.72
C TRP A 284 9.54 -25.13 7.95
N GLY A 285 10.13 -25.43 9.13
CA GLY A 285 9.45 -25.42 10.42
C GLY A 285 8.07 -26.02 10.30
N PRO A 286 7.21 -25.82 11.21
CA PRO A 286 5.86 -26.35 11.14
C PRO A 286 4.97 -25.56 10.18
N VAL A 287 5.27 -25.59 8.88
CA VAL A 287 4.25 -25.34 7.85
C VAL A 287 3.07 -26.29 8.03
N THR A 288 3.31 -27.37 8.78
CA THR A 288 2.34 -28.42 9.06
C THR A 288 1.63 -28.29 10.41
N ASN A 289 2.12 -27.46 11.33
CA ASN A 289 1.49 -27.27 12.65
C ASN A 289 0.69 -25.98 12.67
N ALA A 290 -0.63 -26.12 12.63
CA ALA A 290 -1.60 -25.01 12.65
C ALA A 290 -1.50 -24.07 13.89
N GLY A 291 -0.64 -24.38 14.86
CA GLY A 291 -0.39 -23.58 16.06
C GLY A 291 0.80 -22.63 15.97
N ASP A 292 1.68 -22.78 14.99
CA ASP A 292 2.89 -21.96 14.92
C ASP A 292 2.71 -20.79 13.96
N ASN A 293 2.92 -19.60 14.47
CA ASN A 293 2.84 -18.32 13.73
C ASN A 293 4.01 -18.13 12.73
N PHE A 294 4.57 -19.22 12.19
CA PHE A 294 5.73 -19.22 11.30
C PHE A 294 5.61 -18.21 10.15
N TRP A 295 4.43 -18.16 9.51
CA TRP A 295 4.16 -17.25 8.38
C TRP A 295 4.31 -15.76 8.74
N HIS A 296 4.27 -15.45 10.02
CA HIS A 296 4.39 -14.08 10.55
C HIS A 296 5.71 -13.87 11.30
N THR A 297 6.21 -14.87 12.03
CA THR A 297 7.31 -14.71 12.97
C THR A 297 8.69 -14.97 12.39
N SER A 298 8.78 -15.67 11.25
CA SER A 298 10.07 -16.04 10.66
C SER A 298 10.75 -14.85 9.98
N ALA A 299 11.89 -14.41 10.55
CA ALA A 299 12.76 -13.41 9.92
C ALA A 299 13.36 -13.92 8.60
N ALA A 300 13.61 -15.23 8.47
CA ALA A 300 14.09 -15.84 7.24
C ALA A 300 13.03 -15.76 6.14
N LEU A 301 11.75 -15.98 6.48
CA LEU A 301 10.64 -15.83 5.53
C LEU A 301 10.42 -14.36 5.15
N PHE A 302 10.60 -13.42 6.09
CA PHE A 302 10.62 -11.99 5.78
C PHE A 302 11.69 -11.67 4.75
N ALA A 303 12.93 -12.15 4.96
CA ALA A 303 14.04 -11.92 4.04
C ALA A 303 13.78 -12.56 2.66
N ALA A 304 13.28 -13.80 2.62
CA ALA A 304 12.93 -14.49 1.38
C ALA A 304 11.87 -13.72 0.58
N ARG A 305 10.79 -13.30 1.24
CA ARG A 305 9.72 -12.52 0.60
C ARG A 305 10.22 -11.16 0.10
N ALA A 306 10.94 -10.41 0.93
CA ALA A 306 11.54 -9.14 0.53
C ALA A 306 12.49 -9.34 -0.65
N GLY A 307 13.33 -10.37 -0.61
CA GLY A 307 14.26 -10.71 -1.67
C GLY A 307 13.59 -10.95 -3.02
N VAL A 308 12.56 -11.78 -3.07
CA VAL A 308 11.80 -12.06 -4.30
C VAL A 308 11.16 -10.77 -4.85
N ILE A 309 10.56 -9.94 -3.99
CA ILE A 309 9.93 -8.70 -4.43
C ILE A 309 10.95 -7.71 -5.00
N LEU A 310 12.13 -7.61 -4.38
CA LEU A 310 13.22 -6.77 -4.89
C LEU A 310 13.77 -7.28 -6.21
N LEU A 311 13.85 -8.61 -6.42
CA LEU A 311 14.20 -9.21 -7.72
C LEU A 311 13.16 -8.86 -8.79
N VAL A 312 11.87 -9.00 -8.49
CA VAL A 312 10.78 -8.65 -9.41
C VAL A 312 10.82 -7.16 -9.75
N LEU A 313 11.03 -6.29 -8.75
CA LEU A 313 11.15 -4.84 -8.98
C LEU A 313 12.41 -4.51 -9.79
N GLY A 314 13.54 -5.16 -9.49
CA GLY A 314 14.78 -5.02 -10.25
C GLY A 314 14.59 -5.44 -11.72
N ALA A 315 13.96 -6.60 -11.95
CA ALA A 315 13.63 -7.06 -13.31
C ALA A 315 12.70 -6.09 -14.05
N ALA A 316 11.64 -5.59 -13.37
CA ALA A 316 10.71 -4.63 -13.94
C ALA A 316 11.39 -3.30 -14.34
N LEU A 317 12.47 -2.90 -13.68
CA LEU A 317 13.25 -1.70 -14.03
C LEU A 317 14.06 -1.85 -15.34
N TYR A 318 14.30 -3.09 -15.80
CA TYR A 318 14.91 -3.34 -17.11
C TYR A 318 13.92 -3.23 -18.28
N LEU A 319 12.62 -3.25 -17.99
CA LEU A 319 11.58 -2.95 -18.98
C LEU A 319 11.67 -1.47 -19.34
N LYS A 320 12.28 -1.18 -20.49
CA LYS A 320 12.64 0.19 -20.88
C LYS A 320 11.39 1.05 -21.11
N GLU A 321 10.47 0.58 -21.97
CA GLU A 321 9.27 1.34 -22.33
C GLU A 321 8.13 0.40 -22.71
N LEU A 322 6.92 0.77 -22.32
CA LEU A 322 5.71 0.22 -22.86
C LEU A 322 5.13 1.23 -23.87
N PRO A 323 4.32 0.78 -24.84
CA PRO A 323 3.56 1.70 -25.69
C PRO A 323 2.84 2.75 -24.85
N ALA A 324 2.73 3.99 -25.35
CA ALA A 324 2.19 5.13 -24.60
C ALA A 324 0.81 4.83 -23.97
N GLY A 325 -0.08 4.16 -24.72
CA GLY A 325 -1.38 3.74 -24.22
C GLY A 325 -1.31 2.75 -23.06
N ALA A 326 -0.44 1.74 -23.15
CA ALA A 326 -0.21 0.76 -22.10
C ALA A 326 0.38 1.42 -20.84
N THR A 327 1.34 2.34 -21.02
CA THR A 327 1.92 3.12 -19.92
C THR A 327 0.85 3.94 -19.19
N ALA A 328 -0.04 4.63 -19.91
CA ALA A 328 -1.12 5.40 -19.33
C ALA A 328 -2.10 4.51 -18.56
N THR A 329 -2.45 3.35 -19.11
CA THR A 329 -3.32 2.34 -18.48
C THR A 329 -2.72 1.84 -17.18
N VAL A 330 -1.47 1.37 -17.18
CA VAL A 330 -0.78 0.88 -15.99
C VAL A 330 -0.70 1.96 -14.91
N ARG A 331 -0.39 3.20 -15.27
CA ARG A 331 -0.37 4.33 -14.34
C ARG A 331 -1.73 4.59 -13.69
N THR A 332 -2.80 4.54 -14.49
CA THR A 332 -4.17 4.74 -13.98
C THR A 332 -4.54 3.63 -13.02
N LEU A 333 -4.35 2.37 -13.39
CA LEU A 333 -4.63 1.21 -12.53
C LEU A 333 -3.84 1.28 -11.21
N ALA A 334 -2.55 1.59 -11.26
CA ALA A 334 -1.72 1.72 -10.07
C ALA A 334 -2.18 2.87 -9.14
N GLN A 335 -2.72 3.95 -9.70
CA GLN A 335 -3.24 5.08 -8.92
C GLN A 335 -4.56 4.76 -8.22
N GLU A 336 -5.38 3.89 -8.83
CA GLU A 336 -6.70 3.50 -8.31
C GLU A 336 -6.66 2.23 -7.46
N SER A 337 -5.47 1.75 -7.10
CA SER A 337 -5.30 0.50 -6.34
C SER A 337 -6.04 0.49 -5.00
N LEU A 338 -6.21 1.63 -4.33
CA LEU A 338 -7.01 1.72 -3.10
C LEU A 338 -8.51 1.52 -3.38
N LEU A 339 -9.04 2.09 -4.47
CA LEU A 339 -10.42 1.90 -4.87
C LEU A 339 -10.70 0.43 -5.16
N VAL A 340 -9.83 -0.21 -5.94
CA VAL A 340 -9.92 -1.63 -6.26
C VAL A 340 -9.83 -2.48 -4.99
N TYR A 341 -8.88 -2.16 -4.10
CA TYR A 341 -8.76 -2.86 -2.82
C TYR A 341 -10.06 -2.82 -2.02
N PHE A 342 -10.63 -1.64 -1.85
CA PHE A 342 -11.85 -1.47 -1.08
C PHE A 342 -13.03 -2.21 -1.71
N LEU A 343 -13.26 -2.00 -3.01
CA LEU A 343 -14.43 -2.56 -3.70
C LEU A 343 -14.42 -4.09 -3.75
N HIS A 344 -13.27 -4.73 -4.07
CA HIS A 344 -13.27 -6.19 -4.18
C HIS A 344 -13.40 -6.88 -2.81
N ILE A 345 -12.87 -6.29 -1.72
CA ILE A 345 -13.07 -6.83 -0.36
C ILE A 345 -14.54 -6.71 0.04
N CYS A 346 -15.18 -5.54 -0.15
CA CYS A 346 -16.60 -5.38 0.10
C CYS A 346 -17.45 -6.35 -0.74
N LEU A 347 -17.09 -6.58 -2.00
CA LEU A 347 -17.79 -7.54 -2.86
C LEU A 347 -17.65 -8.98 -2.36
N LEU A 348 -16.45 -9.39 -1.94
CA LEU A 348 -16.18 -10.78 -1.55
C LEU A 348 -16.65 -11.09 -0.14
N TYR A 349 -16.33 -10.23 0.83
CA TYR A 349 -16.54 -10.51 2.26
C TYR A 349 -17.70 -9.71 2.87
N GLY A 350 -18.28 -8.79 2.11
CA GLY A 350 -19.31 -7.90 2.61
C GLY A 350 -18.77 -6.65 3.26
N SER A 351 -19.67 -5.81 3.70
CA SER A 351 -19.41 -4.55 4.40
C SER A 351 -20.66 -4.14 5.17
N ILE A 352 -20.62 -3.01 5.86
CA ILE A 352 -21.83 -2.41 6.47
C ILE A 352 -22.96 -2.13 5.47
N TRP A 353 -22.66 -2.10 4.17
CA TRP A 353 -23.62 -1.78 3.09
C TRP A 353 -24.11 -2.99 2.30
N ASN A 354 -23.44 -4.12 2.37
CA ASN A 354 -23.76 -5.29 1.56
C ASN A 354 -23.29 -6.60 2.18
N SER A 355 -24.04 -7.66 1.94
CA SER A 355 -23.59 -9.05 2.13
C SER A 355 -22.58 -9.41 1.05
N GLY A 356 -21.50 -10.11 1.45
CA GLY A 356 -20.45 -10.54 0.53
C GLY A 356 -20.80 -11.81 -0.24
N LEU A 357 -20.10 -12.05 -1.35
CA LEU A 357 -20.24 -13.30 -2.11
C LEU A 357 -19.98 -14.53 -1.26
N ARG A 358 -19.05 -14.43 -0.30
CA ARG A 358 -18.74 -15.49 0.64
C ARG A 358 -19.92 -15.86 1.55
N GLU A 359 -20.74 -14.90 1.92
CA GLU A 359 -21.94 -15.13 2.72
C GLU A 359 -23.01 -15.88 1.95
N HIS A 360 -23.17 -15.57 0.65
CA HIS A 360 -24.17 -16.20 -0.21
C HIS A 360 -23.79 -17.59 -0.70
N TRP A 361 -22.53 -17.80 -1.07
CA TRP A 361 -22.07 -19.02 -1.72
C TRP A 361 -21.16 -19.88 -0.83
N GLY A 362 -20.59 -19.29 0.21
CA GLY A 362 -19.60 -19.99 1.05
C GLY A 362 -18.42 -20.47 0.24
N SER A 363 -17.64 -21.37 0.82
CA SER A 363 -16.54 -22.04 0.13
C SER A 363 -17.05 -23.29 -0.62
N SER A 364 -17.92 -23.10 -1.63
CA SER A 364 -18.63 -24.18 -2.32
C SER A 364 -18.14 -24.48 -3.74
N PHE A 365 -17.26 -23.61 -4.30
CA PHE A 365 -16.83 -23.73 -5.69
C PHE A 365 -15.62 -24.66 -5.84
N ASP A 366 -15.64 -25.45 -6.91
CA ASP A 366 -14.42 -26.13 -7.38
C ASP A 366 -13.44 -25.12 -8.00
N LEU A 367 -12.24 -25.59 -8.32
CA LEU A 367 -11.16 -24.72 -8.82
C LEU A 367 -11.52 -24.02 -10.15
N PRO A 368 -12.10 -24.67 -11.18
CA PRO A 368 -12.49 -23.99 -12.42
C PRO A 368 -13.50 -22.87 -12.20
N HIS A 369 -14.56 -23.12 -11.41
CA HIS A 369 -15.57 -22.09 -11.12
C HIS A 369 -15.01 -20.94 -10.29
N ALA A 370 -14.25 -21.23 -9.24
CA ALA A 370 -13.58 -20.21 -8.43
C ALA A 370 -12.61 -19.35 -9.27
N ALA A 371 -11.85 -19.98 -10.19
CA ALA A 371 -10.96 -19.27 -11.11
C ALA A 371 -11.74 -18.41 -12.12
N ALA A 372 -12.85 -18.89 -12.65
CA ALA A 372 -13.70 -18.10 -13.57
C ALA A 372 -14.26 -16.87 -12.86
N VAL A 373 -14.76 -17.00 -11.63
CA VAL A 373 -15.23 -15.86 -10.82
C VAL A 373 -14.08 -14.91 -10.50
N ALA A 374 -12.88 -15.41 -10.19
CA ALA A 374 -11.71 -14.56 -9.97
C ALA A 374 -11.39 -13.71 -11.21
N LEU A 375 -11.38 -14.31 -12.40
CA LEU A 375 -11.17 -13.59 -13.66
C LEU A 375 -12.24 -12.53 -13.91
N LEU A 376 -13.51 -12.85 -13.64
CA LEU A 376 -14.60 -11.90 -13.77
C LEU A 376 -14.45 -10.71 -12.82
N ILE A 377 -14.12 -10.95 -11.56
CA ILE A 377 -13.89 -9.89 -10.56
C ILE A 377 -12.67 -9.05 -10.95
N ILE A 378 -11.56 -9.67 -11.38
CA ILE A 378 -10.39 -8.94 -11.87
C ILE A 378 -10.77 -8.02 -13.01
N ALA A 379 -11.44 -8.54 -14.05
CA ALA A 379 -11.86 -7.76 -15.21
C ALA A 379 -12.77 -6.59 -14.81
N SER A 380 -13.76 -6.84 -13.95
CA SER A 380 -14.67 -5.83 -13.44
C SER A 380 -13.95 -4.72 -12.67
N MET A 381 -13.02 -5.08 -11.79
CA MET A 381 -12.24 -4.12 -11.00
C MET A 381 -11.30 -3.28 -11.87
N LEU A 382 -10.67 -3.88 -12.88
CA LEU A 382 -9.83 -3.13 -13.84
C LEU A 382 -10.68 -2.13 -14.67
N ILE A 383 -11.87 -2.54 -15.12
CA ILE A 383 -12.80 -1.66 -15.85
C ILE A 383 -13.23 -0.49 -14.95
N VAL A 384 -13.65 -0.77 -13.71
CA VAL A 384 -14.05 0.26 -12.73
C VAL A 384 -12.91 1.24 -12.47
N ALA A 385 -11.68 0.75 -12.26
CA ALA A 385 -10.51 1.59 -12.04
C ALA A 385 -10.23 2.52 -13.23
N LEU A 386 -10.29 1.99 -14.45
CA LEU A 386 -10.08 2.78 -15.68
C LEU A 386 -11.20 3.81 -15.91
N ALA A 387 -12.46 3.41 -15.72
CA ALA A 387 -13.61 4.30 -15.85
C ALA A 387 -13.51 5.46 -14.83
N TRP A 388 -13.23 5.14 -13.57
CA TRP A 388 -13.05 6.12 -12.51
C TRP A 388 -11.89 7.09 -12.79
N GLY A 389 -10.74 6.55 -13.25
CA GLY A 389 -9.59 7.36 -13.64
C GLY A 389 -9.93 8.36 -14.76
N ARG A 390 -10.70 7.91 -15.78
CA ARG A 390 -11.20 8.78 -16.86
C ARG A 390 -12.18 9.83 -16.36
N CYS A 391 -13.11 9.48 -15.47
CA CYS A 391 -14.04 10.43 -14.89
C CYS A 391 -13.34 11.55 -14.12
N LYS A 392 -12.30 11.20 -13.35
CA LYS A 392 -11.49 12.19 -12.60
C LYS A 392 -10.74 13.16 -13.51
N THR A 393 -10.19 12.67 -14.61
CA THR A 393 -9.44 13.50 -15.56
C THR A 393 -10.35 14.38 -16.42
N ALA A 394 -11.56 13.90 -16.73
CA ALA A 394 -12.55 14.66 -17.51
C ALA A 394 -13.23 15.79 -16.71
N GLY A 395 -12.98 15.92 -15.41
CA GLY A 395 -13.62 16.93 -14.56
C GLY A 395 -15.14 16.84 -14.45
N LYS A 396 -15.74 15.75 -14.98
CA LYS A 396 -17.21 15.58 -15.13
C LYS A 396 -17.91 15.20 -13.82
N VAL A 397 -17.18 14.74 -12.82
CA VAL A 397 -17.75 14.40 -11.52
C VAL A 397 -16.95 15.10 -10.45
N PRO A 398 -17.53 15.99 -9.65
CA PRO A 398 -16.84 16.51 -8.49
C PRO A 398 -16.61 15.35 -7.53
N VAL A 399 -15.36 14.95 -7.39
CA VAL A 399 -14.91 13.87 -6.46
C VAL A 399 -15.49 14.09 -5.05
N PHE A 400 -15.76 15.34 -4.71
CA PHE A 400 -16.44 15.73 -3.47
C PHE A 400 -17.89 15.23 -3.42
N ALA A 401 -18.66 15.32 -4.51
CA ALA A 401 -20.06 14.88 -4.53
C ALA A 401 -20.16 13.35 -4.36
N VAL A 402 -19.27 12.59 -4.99
CA VAL A 402 -19.23 11.12 -4.83
C VAL A 402 -18.84 10.74 -3.41
N ARG A 403 -17.88 11.45 -2.80
CA ARG A 403 -17.51 11.23 -1.40
C ARG A 403 -18.63 11.62 -0.44
N ALA A 404 -19.31 12.72 -0.69
CA ALA A 404 -20.46 13.16 0.11
C ALA A 404 -21.61 12.14 0.01
N LEU A 405 -21.91 11.64 -1.19
CA LEU A 405 -22.92 10.58 -1.40
C LEU A 405 -22.53 9.28 -0.71
N ALA A 406 -21.26 8.87 -0.77
CA ALA A 406 -20.78 7.67 -0.07
C ALA A 406 -20.90 7.82 1.44
N VAL A 407 -20.54 8.98 2.00
CA VAL A 407 -20.70 9.28 3.44
C VAL A 407 -22.17 9.35 3.83
N ALA A 408 -23.03 9.97 3.01
CA ALA A 408 -24.46 10.05 3.26
C ALA A 408 -25.13 8.65 3.19
N ALA A 409 -24.75 7.82 2.22
CA ALA A 409 -25.24 6.44 2.12
C ALA A 409 -24.78 5.60 3.32
N ALA A 410 -23.54 5.78 3.77
CA ALA A 410 -23.02 5.14 4.98
C ALA A 410 -23.80 5.57 6.24
N ALA A 411 -24.02 6.86 6.38
CA ALA A 411 -24.82 7.40 7.52
C ALA A 411 -26.26 6.88 7.49
N TRP A 412 -26.88 6.81 6.30
CA TRP A 412 -28.22 6.27 6.12
C TRP A 412 -28.31 4.78 6.47
N SER A 413 -27.34 3.97 6.04
CA SER A 413 -27.35 2.53 6.33
C SER A 413 -27.10 2.19 7.79
N LEU A 414 -26.52 3.11 8.57
CA LEU A 414 -26.20 2.94 9.99
C LEU A 414 -27.28 3.56 10.93
N SER A 415 -28.22 4.35 10.39
CA SER A 415 -29.37 4.88 11.13
C SER A 415 -30.49 3.85 11.23
#